data_ecfd4fcbcd52cbb3614983f64f560797
#
_entry.id   ecfd4fcbcd52cbb3614983f64f560797
#
_cell.length_a   1.000
_cell.length_b   1.000
_cell.length_c   1.000
_cell.angle_alpha   90.00
_cell.angle_beta   90.00
_cell.angle_gamma   90.00
#
_symmetry.space_group_name_H-M   'P 1'
#
loop_
_entity.id
_entity.type
_entity.pdbx_description
1 polymer ?
#
loop_
_entity_poly.entity_id
_entity_poly.type
_entity_poly.pdbx_seq_one_letter_code
_entity_poly.pdbx_strand_id
1 'polypeptide(L)'
;MTARGIDELFAQAVSGDYEDDAPWEAVRALRSIGTRQIFERAADLCKSTDPLSRARGADVLAQLGKTADHRSNTFPEESYSVITELVQRETEPQPLAAGIAALGTSTTHWQFR
;
A
#
# COMPACT_ATOMS: atom_id res chain seq x y z
N MET A 1 27.69 0.74 -1.63
CA MET A 1 26.55 0.79 -0.73
C MET A 1 25.41 -0.10 -1.25
N THR A 2 24.87 -0.87 -0.38
CA THR A 2 23.87 -1.85 -0.76
C THR A 2 22.47 -1.25 -0.68
N ALA A 3 21.66 -1.53 -1.68
CA ALA A 3 20.28 -1.13 -1.62
C ALA A 3 19.58 -1.80 -0.44
N ARG A 4 18.62 -1.13 0.12
CA ARG A 4 17.85 -1.70 1.22
C ARG A 4 17.02 -2.87 0.70
N GLY A 5 17.00 -3.93 1.47
CA GLY A 5 16.18 -5.08 1.12
C GLY A 5 14.69 -4.80 1.32
N ILE A 6 13.87 -5.60 0.66
CA ILE A 6 12.42 -5.47 0.76
C ILE A 6 11.97 -5.65 2.21
N ASP A 7 12.57 -6.61 2.93
CA ASP A 7 12.23 -6.83 4.34
C ASP A 7 12.49 -5.60 5.20
N GLU A 8 13.62 -4.92 4.95
CA GLU A 8 13.94 -3.70 5.68
C GLU A 8 12.95 -2.58 5.38
N LEU A 9 12.56 -2.45 4.11
CA LEU A 9 11.59 -1.43 3.73
C LEU A 9 10.24 -1.68 4.38
N PHE A 10 9.78 -2.92 4.41
CA PHE A 10 8.53 -3.23 5.07
C PHE A 10 8.61 -3.01 6.58
N ALA A 11 9.74 -3.37 7.21
CA ALA A 11 9.93 -3.13 8.63
C ALA A 11 9.85 -1.63 8.93
N GLN A 12 10.47 -0.80 8.10
CA GLN A 12 10.42 0.64 8.26
C GLN A 12 9.01 1.18 8.01
N ALA A 13 8.33 0.65 7.02
CA ALA A 13 6.98 1.13 6.65
C ALA A 13 5.99 0.97 7.80
N VAL A 14 6.14 -0.08 8.60
CA VAL A 14 5.21 -0.34 9.70
C VAL A 14 5.72 0.17 11.05
N SER A 15 6.81 0.92 11.05
CA SER A 15 7.38 1.46 12.29
C SER A 15 6.82 2.84 12.59
N GLY A 16 7.01 3.30 13.82
CA GLY A 16 6.67 4.64 14.22
C GLY A 16 5.17 4.93 14.15
N ASP A 17 4.84 6.21 14.00
CA ASP A 17 3.46 6.66 13.89
C ASP A 17 3.09 6.80 12.41
N TYR A 18 1.79 6.81 12.13
CA TYR A 18 1.30 6.88 10.77
C TYR A 18 1.82 8.10 10.02
N GLU A 19 2.04 9.20 10.71
CA GLU A 19 2.44 10.45 10.05
C GLU A 19 3.94 10.69 10.01
N ASP A 20 4.74 9.76 10.53
CA ASP A 20 6.20 9.92 10.50
C ASP A 20 6.73 9.85 9.07
N ASP A 21 7.77 10.63 8.78
CA ASP A 21 8.34 10.71 7.44
C ASP A 21 9.06 9.43 7.02
N ALA A 22 9.84 8.84 7.92
CA ALA A 22 10.64 7.68 7.56
C ALA A 22 9.81 6.49 7.08
N PRO A 23 8.70 6.14 7.75
CA PRO A 23 7.84 5.07 7.21
C PRO A 23 7.26 5.43 5.85
N TRP A 24 6.90 6.70 5.63
CA TRP A 24 6.37 7.12 4.33
C TRP A 24 7.42 7.01 3.23
N GLU A 25 8.68 7.27 3.55
CA GLU A 25 9.75 7.09 2.56
C GLU A 25 9.85 5.62 2.15
N ALA A 26 9.71 4.71 3.11
CA ALA A 26 9.72 3.28 2.80
C ALA A 26 8.52 2.90 1.91
N VAL A 27 7.34 3.45 2.21
CA VAL A 27 6.16 3.20 1.38
C VAL A 27 6.42 3.65 -0.06
N ARG A 28 6.97 4.85 -0.23
CA ARG A 28 7.27 5.34 -1.58
C ARG A 28 8.27 4.46 -2.31
N ALA A 29 9.29 3.98 -1.59
CA ALA A 29 10.27 3.09 -2.20
C ALA A 29 9.62 1.77 -2.64
N LEU A 30 8.76 1.20 -1.80
CA LEU A 30 8.07 -0.04 -2.14
C LEU A 30 7.14 0.15 -3.34
N ARG A 31 6.44 1.29 -3.40
CA ARG A 31 5.60 1.61 -4.56
C ARG A 31 6.43 1.64 -5.85
N SER A 32 7.60 2.25 -5.79
CA SER A 32 8.46 2.37 -6.97
C SER A 32 8.97 1.03 -7.47
N ILE A 33 9.25 0.11 -6.56
CA ILE A 33 9.70 -1.23 -6.94
C ILE A 33 8.56 -2.00 -7.62
N GLY A 34 7.38 -1.99 -7.03
CA GLY A 34 6.15 -2.45 -7.66
C GLY A 34 6.06 -3.87 -8.14
N THR A 35 6.85 -4.78 -7.58
CA THR A 35 6.87 -6.17 -8.02
C THR A 35 5.74 -6.99 -7.39
N ARG A 36 5.54 -8.20 -7.94
CA ARG A 36 4.58 -9.15 -7.38
C ARG A 36 4.86 -9.46 -5.91
N GLN A 37 6.12 -9.60 -5.56
CA GLN A 37 6.51 -9.86 -4.18
C GLN A 37 6.02 -8.75 -3.25
N ILE A 38 6.16 -7.50 -3.69
CA ILE A 38 5.70 -6.36 -2.90
C ILE A 38 4.18 -6.38 -2.79
N PHE A 39 3.49 -6.67 -3.88
CA PHE A 39 2.04 -6.79 -3.85
C PHE A 39 1.61 -7.81 -2.78
N GLU A 40 2.21 -9.00 -2.81
CA GLU A 40 1.81 -10.06 -1.88
C GLU A 40 2.09 -9.69 -0.43
N ARG A 41 3.24 -9.06 -0.16
CA ARG A 41 3.58 -8.63 1.18
C ARG A 41 2.63 -7.54 1.67
N ALA A 42 2.30 -6.59 0.81
CA ALA A 42 1.35 -5.53 1.17
C ALA A 42 -0.05 -6.08 1.38
N ALA A 43 -0.47 -7.03 0.57
CA ALA A 43 -1.78 -7.67 0.75
C ALA A 43 -1.85 -8.39 2.10
N ASP A 44 -0.76 -9.04 2.51
CA ASP A 44 -0.70 -9.68 3.83
C ASP A 44 -0.82 -8.65 4.94
N LEU A 45 -0.19 -7.48 4.79
CA LEU A 45 -0.31 -6.42 5.78
C LEU A 45 -1.77 -5.98 5.95
N CYS A 46 -2.53 -5.97 4.88
CA CYS A 46 -3.93 -5.59 4.95
C CYS A 46 -4.75 -6.54 5.81
N LYS A 47 -4.22 -7.71 6.10
CA LYS A 47 -4.88 -8.71 6.95
C LYS A 47 -4.26 -8.81 8.34
N SER A 48 -3.29 -7.95 8.65
CA SER A 48 -2.62 -7.95 9.94
C SER A 48 -3.60 -7.59 11.05
N THR A 49 -3.31 -8.06 12.27
CA THR A 49 -4.10 -7.66 13.44
C THR A 49 -3.76 -6.25 13.89
N ASP A 50 -2.64 -5.71 13.42
CA ASP A 50 -2.19 -4.37 13.79
C ASP A 50 -2.78 -3.31 12.85
N PRO A 51 -3.53 -2.33 13.38
CA PRO A 51 -4.16 -1.32 12.50
C PRO A 51 -3.16 -0.52 11.66
N LEU A 52 -2.02 -0.15 12.23
CA LEU A 52 -1.03 0.59 11.45
C LEU A 52 -0.53 -0.24 10.27
N SER A 53 -0.27 -1.53 10.49
CA SER A 53 0.17 -2.41 9.42
C SER A 53 -0.89 -2.49 8.31
N ARG A 54 -2.17 -2.57 8.67
CA ARG A 54 -3.23 -2.61 7.67
C ARG A 54 -3.26 -1.31 6.86
N ALA A 55 -3.09 -0.16 7.54
CA ALA A 55 -3.05 1.12 6.84
C ALA A 55 -1.88 1.18 5.86
N ARG A 56 -0.72 0.72 6.28
CA ARG A 56 0.46 0.74 5.41
C ARG A 56 0.30 -0.18 4.21
N GLY A 57 -0.31 -1.35 4.41
CA GLY A 57 -0.61 -2.24 3.29
C GLY A 57 -1.44 -1.54 2.24
N ALA A 58 -2.50 -0.85 2.66
CA ALA A 58 -3.35 -0.09 1.75
C ALA A 58 -2.56 1.02 1.06
N ASP A 59 -1.70 1.71 1.81
CA ASP A 59 -0.89 2.80 1.24
C ASP A 59 0.05 2.30 0.15
N VAL A 60 0.68 1.15 0.36
CA VAL A 60 1.57 0.58 -0.66
C VAL A 60 0.76 0.19 -1.90
N LEU A 61 -0.38 -0.48 -1.70
CA LEU A 61 -1.19 -0.94 -2.82
C LEU A 61 -1.83 0.20 -3.61
N ALA A 62 -2.05 1.34 -2.96
CA ALA A 62 -2.74 2.46 -3.58
C ALA A 62 -2.06 2.94 -4.87
N GLN A 63 -0.73 2.91 -4.91
CA GLN A 63 0.01 3.41 -6.06
C GLN A 63 1.15 2.49 -6.43
N LEU A 64 0.92 1.20 -6.28
CA LEU A 64 1.94 0.19 -6.51
C LEU A 64 2.47 0.25 -7.94
N GLY A 65 3.77 0.42 -8.08
CA GLY A 65 4.42 0.45 -9.38
C GLY A 65 4.31 1.76 -10.12
N LYS A 66 3.63 2.76 -9.56
CA LYS A 66 3.53 4.06 -10.21
C LYS A 66 4.81 4.85 -10.02
N THR A 67 5.33 5.37 -11.11
CA THR A 67 6.53 6.21 -11.12
C THR A 67 6.29 7.35 -12.09
N ALA A 68 7.29 8.19 -12.27
CA ALA A 68 7.22 9.27 -13.26
C ALA A 68 6.97 8.71 -14.66
N ASP A 69 7.53 7.54 -14.96
CA ASP A 69 7.43 6.93 -16.28
C ASP A 69 6.29 5.93 -16.41
N HIS A 70 5.75 5.47 -15.29
CA HIS A 70 4.71 4.44 -15.30
C HIS A 70 3.57 4.89 -14.38
N ARG A 71 2.48 5.30 -14.99
CA ARG A 71 1.40 5.97 -14.27
C ARG A 71 0.32 5.03 -13.77
N SER A 72 0.38 3.76 -14.12
CA SER A 72 -0.65 2.80 -13.75
C SER A 72 -0.15 1.88 -12.65
N ASN A 73 -1.08 1.42 -11.82
CA ASN A 73 -0.78 0.39 -10.82
C ASN A 73 -0.39 -0.88 -11.56
N THR A 74 0.65 -1.58 -11.07
CA THR A 74 1.11 -2.81 -11.73
C THR A 74 0.16 -3.98 -11.54
N PHE A 75 -0.64 -3.97 -10.47
CA PHE A 75 -1.63 -5.02 -10.22
C PHE A 75 -2.95 -4.38 -9.83
N PRO A 76 -3.58 -3.65 -10.78
CA PRO A 76 -4.73 -2.81 -10.41
C PRO A 76 -5.94 -3.59 -9.92
N GLU A 77 -6.29 -4.66 -10.61
CA GLU A 77 -7.50 -5.42 -10.24
C GLU A 77 -7.31 -6.14 -8.91
N GLU A 78 -6.16 -6.75 -8.73
CA GLU A 78 -5.87 -7.46 -7.49
C GLU A 78 -5.75 -6.50 -6.31
N SER A 79 -5.11 -5.35 -6.53
CA SER A 79 -4.99 -4.33 -5.48
C SER A 79 -6.37 -3.80 -5.10
N TYR A 80 -7.20 -3.52 -6.10
CA TYR A 80 -8.55 -3.05 -5.86
C TYR A 80 -9.35 -4.05 -5.01
N SER A 81 -9.26 -5.34 -5.34
CA SER A 81 -9.93 -6.40 -4.57
C SER A 81 -9.50 -6.40 -3.12
N VAL A 82 -8.19 -6.35 -2.88
CA VAL A 82 -7.65 -6.39 -1.51
C VAL A 82 -8.12 -5.15 -0.73
N ILE A 83 -8.01 -3.99 -1.34
CA ILE A 83 -8.39 -2.74 -0.67
C ILE A 83 -9.89 -2.69 -0.41
N THR A 84 -10.70 -3.12 -1.37
CA THR A 84 -12.15 -3.14 -1.20
C THR A 84 -12.54 -4.05 -0.04
N GLU A 85 -11.94 -5.23 0.03
CA GLU A 85 -12.20 -6.15 1.13
C GLU A 85 -11.80 -5.54 2.47
N LEU A 86 -10.66 -4.87 2.52
CA LEU A 86 -10.21 -4.18 3.73
C LEU A 86 -11.26 -3.15 4.17
N VAL A 87 -11.69 -2.29 3.26
CA VAL A 87 -12.64 -1.22 3.57
C VAL A 87 -13.97 -1.81 4.09
N GLN A 88 -14.41 -2.89 3.49
CA GLN A 88 -15.69 -3.49 3.86
C GLN A 88 -15.72 -4.05 5.28
N ARG A 89 -14.58 -4.50 5.78
CA ARG A 89 -14.54 -5.11 7.12
C ARG A 89 -13.83 -4.26 8.16
N GLU A 90 -13.23 -3.14 7.76
CA GLU A 90 -12.39 -2.34 8.65
C GLU A 90 -13.25 -1.55 9.64
N THR A 91 -12.83 -1.56 10.90
CA THR A 91 -13.48 -0.80 11.96
C THR A 91 -12.60 0.30 12.54
N GLU A 92 -11.30 0.25 12.31
CA GLU A 92 -10.38 1.25 12.84
C GLU A 92 -10.29 2.44 11.88
N PRO A 93 -10.30 3.68 12.41
CA PRO A 93 -10.33 4.87 11.53
C PRO A 93 -9.13 4.99 10.61
N GLN A 94 -7.94 4.68 11.10
CA GLN A 94 -6.72 4.92 10.33
C GLN A 94 -6.62 4.02 9.10
N PRO A 95 -6.73 2.69 9.21
CA PRO A 95 -6.70 1.86 8.01
C PRO A 95 -7.94 2.05 7.14
N LEU A 96 -9.08 2.42 7.72
CA LEU A 96 -10.26 2.73 6.91
C LEU A 96 -9.99 3.95 6.04
N ALA A 97 -9.43 5.01 6.62
CA ALA A 97 -9.10 6.22 5.87
C ALA A 97 -8.07 5.91 4.78
N ALA A 98 -7.06 5.09 5.09
CA ALA A 98 -6.05 4.72 4.11
C ALA A 98 -6.67 3.94 2.95
N GLY A 99 -7.58 3.02 3.24
CA GLY A 99 -8.27 2.26 2.20
C GLY A 99 -9.13 3.13 1.31
N ILE A 100 -9.89 4.03 1.91
CA ILE A 100 -10.74 4.96 1.15
C ILE A 100 -9.89 5.86 0.28
N ALA A 101 -8.80 6.39 0.82
CA ALA A 101 -7.88 7.22 0.04
C ALA A 101 -7.28 6.44 -1.12
N ALA A 102 -6.95 5.17 -0.89
CA ALA A 102 -6.40 4.32 -1.94
C ALA A 102 -7.40 4.14 -3.09
N LEU A 103 -8.66 3.93 -2.76
CA LEU A 103 -9.70 3.80 -3.79
C LEU A 103 -9.87 5.11 -4.55
N GLY A 104 -9.80 6.24 -3.84
CA GLY A 104 -9.94 7.55 -4.47
C GLY A 104 -8.81 7.86 -5.43
N THR A 105 -7.58 7.59 -5.04
CA THR A 105 -6.42 7.90 -5.89
C THR A 105 -6.35 7.05 -7.14
N SER A 106 -7.00 5.90 -7.13
CA SER A 106 -6.92 4.96 -8.24
C SER A 106 -8.21 4.84 -9.02
N THR A 107 -9.17 5.70 -8.75
CA THR A 107 -10.49 5.62 -9.35
C THR A 107 -10.47 5.53 -10.87
N THR A 108 -9.61 6.32 -11.51
CA THR A 108 -9.55 6.31 -12.97
C THR A 108 -9.01 5.01 -13.53
N HIS A 109 -8.33 4.23 -12.73
CA HIS A 109 -7.74 2.99 -13.20
C HIS A 109 -8.65 1.79 -12.97
N TRP A 110 -9.41 1.79 -11.95
CA TRP A 110 -10.23 0.62 -11.69
C TRP A 110 -11.66 0.75 -12.16
N GLN A 111 -12.09 1.94 -12.52
CA GLN A 111 -13.41 2.06 -13.02
C GLN A 111 -13.50 1.75 -14.42
N PHE A 112 -13.13 1.66 -14.97
CA PHE A 112 -13.31 1.58 -16.23
C PHE A 112 -14.23 0.98 -16.73
N ARG A 113 -14.52 1.04 -16.62
CA ARG A 113 -15.43 0.46 -17.01
C ARG A 113 -16.29 0.55 -16.92
#